data_1f61e5ebf78c2ae40b894518165657ab
#
_entry.id   1f61e5ebf78c2ae40b894518165657ab
#
_cell.length_a   1.000
_cell.length_b   1.000
_cell.length_c   1.000
_cell.angle_alpha   90.00
_cell.angle_beta   90.00
_cell.angle_gamma   90.00
#
_symmetry.space_group_name_H-M   'P 1'
#
loop_
_entity.id
_entity.type
_entity.pdbx_description
1 polymer ?
#
loop_
_entity_poly.entity_id
_entity_poly.type
_entity_poly.pdbx_seq_one_letter_code
_entity_poly.pdbx_strand_id
1 'polypeptide(L)'
;MTKKMVYAGEIVPLSLSDYLGEPACVIFFSGCNFDCGYCQNWRLKKGSEEHLTDVEKIKKAISENKLVTACKVTGGEPLLQLDALLEIGRFAKSIGLKFGIDTNGSLPDALADILPLLDLVSIDIKAELDEESYRRVTGLTSPPVSAVIKSLEIAMRSDAYVELRMVVIPGYNDKLSTVRSISKILRGMGYEEKASEGKACFNLIEFVPENAFDEDFRRIRNPSASLLRDLALASGLKNARITHRGVGILKPVD
;
A
#
# COMPACT_ATOMS: atom_id res chain seq x y z
N MET A 1 2.93 -26.95 -20.92
CA MET A 1 2.73 -25.54 -20.53
C MET A 1 3.96 -25.10 -19.75
N THR A 2 4.61 -24.05 -20.15
CA THR A 2 5.75 -23.47 -19.42
C THR A 2 5.25 -22.94 -18.08
N LYS A 3 5.87 -23.37 -16.97
CA LYS A 3 5.54 -22.88 -15.63
C LYS A 3 5.85 -21.38 -15.55
N LYS A 4 4.87 -20.59 -15.14
CA LYS A 4 5.09 -19.17 -14.89
C LYS A 4 5.56 -19.00 -13.46
N MET A 5 6.78 -18.51 -13.31
CA MET A 5 7.43 -18.31 -12.01
C MET A 5 7.25 -16.88 -11.53
N VAL A 6 7.18 -16.73 -10.23
CA VAL A 6 7.07 -15.43 -9.53
C VAL A 6 7.86 -15.45 -8.24
N TYR A 7 8.45 -14.33 -7.87
CA TYR A 7 9.08 -14.17 -6.55
C TYR A 7 8.02 -13.79 -5.52
N ALA A 8 7.58 -14.77 -4.72
CA ALA A 8 6.62 -14.59 -3.63
C ALA A 8 7.17 -15.24 -2.35
N GLY A 9 7.39 -14.43 -1.32
CA GLY A 9 8.02 -14.87 -0.07
C GLY A 9 7.06 -15.56 0.89
N GLU A 10 5.79 -15.12 0.93
CA GLU A 10 4.82 -15.62 1.90
C GLU A 10 3.39 -15.55 1.35
N ILE A 11 2.55 -16.47 1.81
CA ILE A 11 1.10 -16.42 1.65
C ILE A 11 0.47 -16.49 3.03
N VAL A 12 -0.22 -15.41 3.44
CA VAL A 12 -1.04 -15.39 4.66
C VAL A 12 -2.44 -15.85 4.26
N PRO A 13 -2.87 -17.03 4.72
CA PRO A 13 -4.14 -17.62 4.23
C PRO A 13 -5.36 -16.82 4.66
N LEU A 14 -5.32 -16.16 5.81
CA LEU A 14 -6.42 -15.35 6.32
C LEU A 14 -5.91 -14.12 7.05
N SER A 15 -6.28 -12.95 6.56
CA SER A 15 -6.13 -11.67 7.24
C SER A 15 -7.46 -10.95 7.32
N LEU A 16 -7.72 -10.31 8.45
CA LEU A 16 -8.90 -9.47 8.70
C LEU A 16 -8.57 -7.96 8.67
N SER A 17 -7.28 -7.62 8.45
CA SER A 17 -6.80 -6.24 8.52
C SER A 17 -6.23 -5.71 7.19
N ASP A 18 -5.77 -6.60 6.30
CA ASP A 18 -5.04 -6.19 5.10
C ASP A 18 -5.94 -5.78 3.94
N TYR A 19 -7.18 -6.27 3.89
CA TYR A 19 -8.17 -5.84 2.90
C TYR A 19 -9.33 -5.14 3.61
N LEU A 20 -9.62 -3.92 3.21
CA LEU A 20 -10.64 -3.11 3.90
C LEU A 20 -12.03 -3.74 3.80
N GLY A 21 -12.56 -4.17 4.95
CA GLY A 21 -13.91 -4.73 5.08
C GLY A 21 -14.10 -6.17 4.59
N GLU A 22 -13.03 -6.86 4.17
CA GLU A 22 -13.11 -8.24 3.67
C GLU A 22 -12.07 -9.15 4.33
N PRO A 23 -12.41 -10.37 4.70
CA PRO A 23 -11.39 -11.39 5.02
C PRO A 23 -10.64 -11.74 3.73
N ALA A 24 -9.31 -11.65 3.76
CA ALA A 24 -8.48 -11.78 2.57
C ALA A 24 -7.37 -12.82 2.71
N CYS A 25 -7.07 -13.52 1.63
CA CYS A 25 -5.80 -14.17 1.44
C CYS A 25 -4.79 -13.13 0.95
N VAL A 26 -3.63 -13.03 1.62
CA VAL A 26 -2.62 -12.03 1.29
C VAL A 26 -1.35 -12.69 0.79
N ILE A 27 -0.88 -12.25 -0.37
CA ILE A 27 0.32 -12.80 -1.03
C ILE A 27 1.39 -11.72 -1.00
N PHE A 28 2.53 -12.05 -0.43
CA PHE A 28 3.67 -11.13 -0.33
C PHE A 28 4.67 -11.40 -1.45
N PHE A 29 4.69 -10.54 -2.47
CA PHE A 29 5.69 -10.58 -3.52
C PHE A 29 7.05 -10.12 -3.01
N SER A 30 8.11 -10.67 -3.58
CA SER A 30 9.50 -10.34 -3.26
C SER A 30 10.12 -9.52 -4.39
N GLY A 31 10.99 -8.58 -4.03
CA GLY A 31 11.56 -7.57 -4.91
C GLY A 31 10.89 -6.21 -4.71
N CYS A 32 11.69 -5.18 -4.53
CA CYS A 32 11.23 -3.80 -4.41
C CYS A 32 12.23 -2.85 -5.05
N ASN A 33 11.74 -1.83 -5.71
CA ASN A 33 12.55 -0.76 -6.32
C ASN A 33 12.78 0.44 -5.38
N PHE A 34 12.23 0.39 -4.14
CA PHE A 34 12.54 1.36 -3.08
C PHE A 34 13.47 0.76 -2.04
N ASP A 35 14.20 1.63 -1.31
CA ASP A 35 15.18 1.24 -0.28
C ASP A 35 14.85 1.82 1.10
N CYS A 36 13.57 1.91 1.43
CA CYS A 36 13.10 2.51 2.67
C CYS A 36 13.72 1.86 3.90
N GLY A 37 14.42 2.66 4.73
CA GLY A 37 15.04 2.19 5.98
C GLY A 37 14.02 1.74 7.02
N TYR A 38 12.81 2.30 6.99
CA TYR A 38 11.71 1.93 7.88
C TYR A 38 10.92 0.69 7.43
N CYS A 39 11.28 0.05 6.31
CA CYS A 39 10.52 -1.05 5.72
C CYS A 39 10.37 -2.23 6.68
N GLN A 40 9.12 -2.65 6.93
CA GLN A 40 8.82 -3.83 7.75
C GLN A 40 9.01 -5.14 6.97
N ASN A 41 8.82 -5.08 5.64
CA ASN A 41 8.97 -6.23 4.73
C ASN A 41 10.38 -6.30 4.12
N TRP A 42 11.39 -5.78 4.80
CA TRP A 42 12.74 -5.65 4.28
C TRP A 42 13.36 -6.98 3.82
N ARG A 43 12.95 -8.12 4.42
CA ARG A 43 13.40 -9.45 3.99
C ARG A 43 12.95 -9.78 2.57
N LEU A 44 11.87 -9.17 2.10
CA LEU A 44 11.34 -9.34 0.76
C LEU A 44 11.89 -8.32 -0.25
N LYS A 45 12.72 -7.35 0.18
CA LYS A 45 13.26 -6.30 -0.71
C LYS A 45 14.10 -6.84 -1.86
N LYS A 46 14.93 -7.84 -1.57
CA LYS A 46 15.74 -8.50 -2.60
C LYS A 46 15.03 -9.77 -3.02
N GLY A 47 14.71 -9.89 -4.31
CA GLY A 47 14.27 -11.16 -4.87
C GLY A 47 15.32 -12.24 -4.55
N SER A 48 14.90 -13.31 -3.90
CA SER A 48 15.74 -14.44 -3.54
C SER A 48 15.22 -15.69 -4.25
N GLU A 49 16.09 -16.60 -4.64
CA GLU A 49 15.68 -17.88 -5.23
C GLU A 49 14.76 -18.69 -4.29
N GLU A 50 14.92 -18.50 -2.97
CA GLU A 50 14.03 -19.10 -1.96
C GLU A 50 12.57 -18.64 -2.11
N HIS A 51 12.34 -17.46 -2.68
CA HIS A 51 11.03 -16.90 -2.93
C HIS A 51 10.47 -17.27 -4.31
N LEU A 52 11.23 -18.01 -5.13
CA LEU A 52 10.76 -18.38 -6.46
C LEU A 52 9.72 -19.50 -6.38
N THR A 53 8.50 -19.21 -6.82
CA THR A 53 7.40 -20.15 -6.77
C THR A 53 6.61 -20.15 -8.09
N ASP A 54 5.82 -21.20 -8.31
CA ASP A 54 4.95 -21.32 -9.47
C ASP A 54 3.62 -20.59 -9.18
N VAL A 55 3.16 -19.78 -10.12
CA VAL A 55 1.86 -19.07 -10.03
C VAL A 55 0.71 -20.05 -9.79
N GLU A 56 0.78 -21.26 -10.33
CA GLU A 56 -0.25 -22.28 -10.11
C GLU A 56 -0.34 -22.73 -8.64
N LYS A 57 0.79 -22.74 -7.89
CA LYS A 57 0.75 -23.03 -6.46
C LYS A 57 0.01 -21.92 -5.70
N ILE A 58 0.20 -20.67 -6.09
CA ILE A 58 -0.50 -19.52 -5.50
C ILE A 58 -2.00 -19.63 -5.79
N LYS A 59 -2.38 -19.87 -7.03
CA LYS A 59 -3.80 -20.07 -7.42
C LYS A 59 -4.44 -21.21 -6.66
N LYS A 60 -3.74 -22.32 -6.47
CA LYS A 60 -4.21 -23.45 -5.67
C LYS A 60 -4.47 -23.02 -4.23
N ALA A 61 -3.51 -22.36 -3.59
CA ALA A 61 -3.67 -21.86 -2.22
C ALA A 61 -4.87 -20.92 -2.05
N ILE A 62 -5.09 -20.03 -3.03
CA ILE A 62 -6.26 -19.13 -3.05
C ILE A 62 -7.56 -19.95 -3.17
N SER A 63 -7.63 -20.90 -4.10
CA SER A 63 -8.86 -21.65 -4.40
C SER A 63 -9.28 -22.62 -3.30
N GLU A 64 -8.31 -23.14 -2.54
CA GLU A 64 -8.55 -24.04 -1.41
C GLU A 64 -9.06 -23.29 -0.17
N ASN A 65 -8.84 -21.99 -0.09
CA ASN A 65 -9.26 -21.18 1.05
C ASN A 65 -10.71 -20.71 0.91
N LYS A 66 -11.61 -21.36 1.66
CA LYS A 66 -13.06 -21.06 1.63
C LYS A 66 -13.48 -19.97 2.63
N LEU A 67 -12.55 -19.43 3.41
CA LEU A 67 -12.83 -18.45 4.45
C LEU A 67 -12.68 -16.99 3.98
N VAL A 68 -12.16 -16.79 2.78
CA VAL A 68 -11.86 -15.45 2.25
C VAL A 68 -12.84 -15.05 1.15
N THR A 69 -13.11 -13.76 1.09
CA THR A 69 -13.90 -13.10 0.04
C THR A 69 -13.03 -12.20 -0.85
N ALA A 70 -11.77 -12.02 -0.47
CA ALA A 70 -10.82 -11.21 -1.21
C ALA A 70 -9.44 -11.88 -1.31
N CYS A 71 -8.68 -11.45 -2.31
CA CYS A 71 -7.27 -11.75 -2.50
C CYS A 71 -6.52 -10.44 -2.63
N LYS A 72 -5.43 -10.27 -1.88
CA LYS A 72 -4.58 -9.07 -1.93
C LYS A 72 -3.15 -9.45 -2.23
N VAL A 73 -2.49 -8.70 -3.10
CA VAL A 73 -1.05 -8.83 -3.34
C VAL A 73 -0.32 -7.60 -2.82
N THR A 74 0.70 -7.84 -2.01
CA THR A 74 1.53 -6.84 -1.34
C THR A 74 2.99 -7.30 -1.31
N GLY A 75 3.81 -6.87 -0.35
CA GLY A 75 5.16 -7.38 -0.09
C GLY A 75 6.24 -6.36 -0.35
N GLY A 76 7.07 -6.56 -1.38
CA GLY A 76 7.97 -5.56 -1.94
C GLY A 76 7.19 -4.56 -2.80
N GLU A 77 7.41 -4.57 -4.12
CA GLU A 77 6.56 -3.84 -5.08
C GLU A 77 5.94 -4.82 -6.08
N PRO A 78 4.64 -5.11 -5.95
CA PRO A 78 3.99 -6.11 -6.82
C PRO A 78 4.00 -5.76 -8.30
N LEU A 79 3.97 -4.48 -8.66
CA LEU A 79 3.95 -4.03 -10.05
C LEU A 79 5.24 -4.33 -10.80
N LEU A 80 6.35 -4.69 -10.12
CA LEU A 80 7.56 -5.19 -10.76
C LEU A 80 7.37 -6.55 -11.45
N GLN A 81 6.34 -7.30 -11.04
CA GLN A 81 6.04 -8.63 -11.57
C GLN A 81 4.64 -8.66 -12.18
N LEU A 82 4.34 -7.66 -13.03
CA LEU A 82 3.02 -7.37 -13.58
C LEU A 82 2.35 -8.60 -14.23
N ASP A 83 3.09 -9.37 -15.00
CA ASP A 83 2.54 -10.55 -15.70
C ASP A 83 1.96 -11.60 -14.75
N ALA A 84 2.67 -11.90 -13.65
CA ALA A 84 2.19 -12.82 -12.63
C ALA A 84 1.03 -12.21 -11.86
N LEU A 85 1.11 -10.90 -11.56
CA LEU A 85 0.07 -10.16 -10.88
C LEU A 85 -1.25 -10.15 -11.66
N LEU A 86 -1.20 -9.89 -12.98
CA LEU A 86 -2.35 -9.96 -13.88
C LEU A 86 -2.98 -11.35 -13.91
N GLU A 87 -2.16 -12.41 -13.92
CA GLU A 87 -2.65 -13.79 -13.95
C GLU A 87 -3.35 -14.15 -12.65
N ILE A 88 -2.76 -13.81 -11.49
CA ILE A 88 -3.36 -14.03 -10.17
C ILE A 88 -4.66 -13.23 -10.04
N GLY A 89 -4.68 -11.97 -10.48
CA GLY A 89 -5.87 -11.12 -10.44
C GLY A 89 -7.02 -11.67 -11.26
N ARG A 90 -6.76 -12.07 -12.50
CA ARG A 90 -7.78 -12.72 -13.37
C ARG A 90 -8.31 -14.00 -12.74
N PHE A 91 -7.44 -14.82 -12.15
CA PHE A 91 -7.84 -16.02 -11.45
C PHE A 91 -8.72 -15.71 -10.25
N ALA A 92 -8.31 -14.80 -9.36
CA ALA A 92 -9.10 -14.39 -8.20
C ALA A 92 -10.50 -13.91 -8.61
N LYS A 93 -10.59 -13.05 -9.64
CA LYS A 93 -11.88 -12.60 -10.18
C LYS A 93 -12.70 -13.76 -10.78
N SER A 94 -12.07 -14.72 -11.45
CA SER A 94 -12.79 -15.87 -12.08
C SER A 94 -13.45 -16.80 -11.07
N ILE A 95 -12.95 -16.82 -9.81
CA ILE A 95 -13.55 -17.60 -8.71
C ILE A 95 -14.40 -16.75 -7.76
N GLY A 96 -14.71 -15.51 -8.13
CA GLY A 96 -15.62 -14.62 -7.41
C GLY A 96 -15.02 -13.85 -6.25
N LEU A 97 -13.68 -13.83 -6.11
CA LEU A 97 -13.02 -13.02 -5.09
C LEU A 97 -12.84 -11.56 -5.53
N LYS A 98 -12.92 -10.63 -4.58
CA LYS A 98 -12.41 -9.28 -4.76
C LYS A 98 -10.88 -9.34 -4.90
N PHE A 99 -10.32 -8.44 -5.70
CA PHE A 99 -8.88 -8.38 -5.90
C PHE A 99 -8.32 -7.00 -5.57
N GLY A 100 -7.21 -6.96 -4.84
CA GLY A 100 -6.56 -5.70 -4.44
C GLY A 100 -5.05 -5.81 -4.42
N ILE A 101 -4.39 -4.65 -4.47
CA ILE A 101 -2.94 -4.55 -4.34
C ILE A 101 -2.53 -3.42 -3.39
N ASP A 102 -1.31 -3.57 -2.83
CA ASP A 102 -0.56 -2.47 -2.25
C ASP A 102 0.60 -2.11 -3.17
N THR A 103 0.82 -0.82 -3.41
CA THR A 103 1.92 -0.35 -4.26
C THR A 103 2.57 0.92 -3.70
N ASN A 104 3.84 1.11 -3.98
CA ASN A 104 4.56 2.37 -3.71
C ASN A 104 4.27 3.47 -4.74
N GLY A 105 3.48 3.16 -5.77
CA GLY A 105 3.05 4.10 -6.80
C GLY A 105 4.11 4.49 -7.83
N SER A 106 5.28 3.88 -7.83
CA SER A 106 6.38 4.28 -8.73
C SER A 106 6.25 3.79 -10.17
N LEU A 107 5.27 2.95 -10.47
CA LEU A 107 5.09 2.29 -11.78
C LEU A 107 3.69 2.57 -12.35
N PRO A 108 3.40 3.82 -12.77
CA PRO A 108 2.06 4.24 -13.19
C PRO A 108 1.52 3.50 -14.42
N ASP A 109 2.37 3.11 -15.36
CA ASP A 109 1.92 2.40 -16.55
C ASP A 109 1.52 0.95 -16.21
N ALA A 110 2.30 0.25 -15.36
CA ALA A 110 1.92 -1.07 -14.83
C ALA A 110 0.65 -1.00 -13.96
N LEU A 111 0.48 0.09 -13.19
CA LEU A 111 -0.75 0.32 -12.44
C LEU A 111 -1.96 0.48 -13.37
N ALA A 112 -1.82 1.26 -14.46
CA ALA A 112 -2.89 1.43 -15.44
C ALA A 112 -3.33 0.10 -16.06
N ASP A 113 -2.39 -0.81 -16.35
CA ASP A 113 -2.67 -2.11 -16.95
C ASP A 113 -3.44 -3.07 -16.01
N ILE A 114 -3.14 -3.04 -14.70
CA ILE A 114 -3.80 -3.92 -13.73
C ILE A 114 -5.10 -3.34 -13.18
N LEU A 115 -5.26 -2.03 -13.19
CA LEU A 115 -6.35 -1.30 -12.55
C LEU A 115 -7.76 -1.80 -12.93
N PRO A 116 -8.05 -2.22 -14.18
CA PRO A 116 -9.35 -2.78 -14.55
C PRO A 116 -9.75 -4.07 -13.80
N LEU A 117 -8.81 -4.76 -13.16
CA LEU A 117 -9.07 -5.95 -12.36
C LEU A 117 -9.26 -5.64 -10.87
N LEU A 118 -8.86 -4.44 -10.42
CA LEU A 118 -8.82 -4.09 -9.00
C LEU A 118 -10.17 -3.63 -8.47
N ASP A 119 -10.55 -4.20 -7.33
CA ASP A 119 -11.63 -3.67 -6.47
C ASP A 119 -11.05 -2.73 -5.40
N LEU A 120 -9.76 -2.90 -5.04
CA LEU A 120 -9.02 -2.07 -4.09
C LEU A 120 -7.61 -1.81 -4.59
N VAL A 121 -7.19 -0.56 -4.56
CA VAL A 121 -5.77 -0.18 -4.68
C VAL A 121 -5.34 0.63 -3.47
N SER A 122 -4.33 0.15 -2.74
CA SER A 122 -3.69 0.93 -1.68
C SER A 122 -2.38 1.51 -2.20
N ILE A 123 -2.24 2.84 -2.17
CA ILE A 123 -1.04 3.54 -2.63
C ILE A 123 -0.36 4.21 -1.43
N ASP A 124 0.91 3.92 -1.25
CA ASP A 124 1.68 4.50 -0.15
C ASP A 124 2.25 5.88 -0.54
N ILE A 125 1.80 6.93 0.13
CA ILE A 125 2.41 8.25 0.11
C ILE A 125 3.45 8.28 1.23
N LYS A 126 4.74 8.26 0.86
CA LYS A 126 5.82 8.07 1.84
C LYS A 126 6.14 9.34 2.64
N ALA A 127 6.03 10.50 1.99
CA ALA A 127 6.30 11.82 2.55
C ALA A 127 5.56 12.90 1.75
N GLU A 128 5.86 14.17 1.98
CA GLU A 128 5.47 15.26 1.10
C GLU A 128 5.90 14.95 -0.34
N LEU A 129 5.03 15.27 -1.32
CA LEU A 129 5.23 14.86 -2.72
C LEU A 129 6.28 15.74 -3.43
N ASP A 130 7.48 15.80 -2.86
CA ASP A 130 8.68 16.44 -3.40
C ASP A 130 9.90 15.49 -3.27
N GLU A 131 10.93 15.75 -4.08
CA GLU A 131 12.10 14.87 -4.14
C GLU A 131 12.90 14.81 -2.85
N GLU A 132 13.04 15.93 -2.12
CA GLU A 132 13.83 15.99 -0.89
C GLU A 132 13.17 15.15 0.21
N SER A 133 11.88 15.35 0.43
CA SER A 133 11.10 14.64 1.43
C SER A 133 11.06 13.13 1.13
N TYR A 134 10.84 12.75 -0.14
CA TYR A 134 10.87 11.34 -0.55
C TYR A 134 12.25 10.71 -0.40
N ARG A 135 13.33 11.40 -0.79
CA ARG A 135 14.71 10.91 -0.63
C ARG A 135 15.01 10.54 0.83
N ARG A 136 14.63 11.40 1.76
CA ARG A 136 14.86 11.18 3.19
C ARG A 136 14.15 9.94 3.74
N VAL A 137 12.99 9.61 3.20
CA VAL A 137 12.15 8.51 3.69
C VAL A 137 12.41 7.21 2.93
N THR A 138 12.64 7.30 1.61
CA THR A 138 12.77 6.11 0.74
C THR A 138 14.19 5.60 0.59
N GLY A 139 15.21 6.38 0.97
CA GLY A 139 16.63 6.03 0.77
C GLY A 139 17.10 6.13 -0.69
N LEU A 140 16.25 6.60 -1.61
CA LEU A 140 16.59 6.72 -3.02
C LEU A 140 17.31 8.04 -3.31
N THR A 141 18.35 8.01 -4.13
CA THR A 141 19.06 9.22 -4.59
C THR A 141 18.16 10.08 -5.48
N SER A 142 17.36 9.44 -6.34
CA SER A 142 16.41 10.09 -7.25
C SER A 142 15.04 9.41 -7.13
N PRO A 143 14.22 9.80 -6.16
CA PRO A 143 12.91 9.20 -5.98
C PRO A 143 11.96 9.57 -7.11
N PRO A 144 11.14 8.62 -7.61
CA PRO A 144 10.27 8.84 -8.75
C PRO A 144 8.96 9.56 -8.36
N VAL A 145 9.03 10.74 -7.76
CA VAL A 145 7.87 11.48 -7.23
C VAL A 145 6.84 11.78 -8.31
N SER A 146 7.29 12.17 -9.51
CA SER A 146 6.39 12.43 -10.65
C SER A 146 5.61 11.18 -11.07
N ALA A 147 6.23 10.00 -11.01
CA ALA A 147 5.55 8.74 -11.28
C ALA A 147 4.52 8.40 -10.19
N VAL A 148 4.85 8.66 -8.92
CA VAL A 148 3.88 8.50 -7.80
C VAL A 148 2.68 9.41 -8.01
N ILE A 149 2.89 10.69 -8.34
CA ILE A 149 1.82 11.64 -8.64
C ILE A 149 0.94 11.13 -9.79
N LYS A 150 1.55 10.65 -10.89
CA LYS A 150 0.81 10.06 -12.02
C LYS A 150 -0.02 8.83 -11.60
N SER A 151 0.53 7.98 -10.73
CA SER A 151 -0.20 6.82 -10.19
C SER A 151 -1.41 7.25 -9.34
N LEU A 152 -1.26 8.28 -8.51
CA LEU A 152 -2.36 8.85 -7.73
C LEU A 152 -3.48 9.39 -8.65
N GLU A 153 -3.12 10.14 -9.71
CA GLU A 153 -4.09 10.66 -10.68
C GLU A 153 -4.85 9.54 -11.41
N ILE A 154 -4.14 8.50 -11.84
CA ILE A 154 -4.74 7.33 -12.51
C ILE A 154 -5.71 6.62 -11.56
N ALA A 155 -5.30 6.37 -10.32
CA ALA A 155 -6.14 5.71 -9.33
C ALA A 155 -7.38 6.54 -8.97
N MET A 156 -7.25 7.86 -8.82
CA MET A 156 -8.40 8.73 -8.53
C MET A 156 -9.48 8.68 -9.62
N ARG A 157 -9.11 8.44 -10.87
CA ARG A 157 -10.05 8.34 -12.00
C ARG A 157 -10.64 6.95 -12.22
N SER A 158 -10.19 5.94 -11.48
CA SER A 158 -10.65 4.55 -11.62
C SER A 158 -11.94 4.27 -10.87
N ASP A 159 -12.55 3.11 -11.13
CA ASP A 159 -13.69 2.62 -10.35
C ASP A 159 -13.30 1.91 -9.05
N ALA A 160 -12.02 1.55 -8.90
CA ALA A 160 -11.52 0.88 -7.70
C ALA A 160 -11.67 1.74 -6.45
N TYR A 161 -11.85 1.09 -5.31
CA TYR A 161 -11.67 1.78 -4.03
C TYR A 161 -10.20 2.16 -3.85
N VAL A 162 -9.91 3.41 -3.52
CA VAL A 162 -8.55 3.92 -3.35
C VAL A 162 -8.25 4.17 -1.88
N GLU A 163 -7.33 3.40 -1.33
CA GLU A 163 -6.78 3.67 -0.01
C GLU A 163 -5.43 4.36 -0.17
N LEU A 164 -5.33 5.62 0.20
CA LEU A 164 -4.07 6.32 0.30
C LEU A 164 -3.50 6.14 1.69
N ARG A 165 -2.28 5.64 1.81
CA ARG A 165 -1.67 5.31 3.09
C ARG A 165 -0.41 6.13 3.33
N MET A 166 -0.23 6.60 4.55
CA MET A 166 1.01 7.20 5.00
C MET A 166 1.41 6.61 6.35
N VAL A 167 2.52 5.89 6.38
CA VAL A 167 3.17 5.50 7.64
C VAL A 167 3.78 6.75 8.24
N VAL A 168 3.31 7.16 9.42
CA VAL A 168 3.77 8.37 10.10
C VAL A 168 5.03 8.07 10.89
N ILE A 169 6.14 8.67 10.49
CA ILE A 169 7.47 8.47 11.06
C ILE A 169 7.90 9.78 11.74
N PRO A 170 7.98 9.79 13.09
CA PRO A 170 8.38 10.99 13.83
C PRO A 170 9.74 11.55 13.39
N GLY A 171 9.78 12.87 13.13
CA GLY A 171 10.96 13.57 12.62
C GLY A 171 11.15 13.51 11.10
N TYR A 172 10.33 12.76 10.36
CA TYR A 172 10.43 12.65 8.91
C TYR A 172 9.23 13.24 8.18
N ASN A 173 8.01 12.77 8.49
CA ASN A 173 6.79 13.17 7.79
C ASN A 173 5.61 13.51 8.73
N ASP A 174 5.88 13.73 10.01
CA ASP A 174 4.91 13.91 11.10
C ASP A 174 4.48 15.38 11.34
N LYS A 175 4.76 16.29 10.39
CA LYS A 175 4.37 17.69 10.51
C LYS A 175 2.95 17.93 9.96
N LEU A 176 2.20 18.84 10.62
CA LEU A 176 0.89 19.28 10.11
C LEU A 176 0.98 19.92 8.71
N SER A 177 2.10 20.60 8.41
CA SER A 177 2.36 21.16 7.07
C SER A 177 2.46 20.08 6.00
N THR A 178 3.07 18.94 6.30
CA THR A 178 3.22 17.81 5.38
C THR A 178 1.86 17.27 4.95
N VAL A 179 0.97 16.96 5.90
CA VAL A 179 -0.36 16.44 5.55
C VAL A 179 -1.22 17.48 4.83
N ARG A 180 -1.09 18.77 5.16
CA ARG A 180 -1.78 19.87 4.45
C ARG A 180 -1.30 20.00 3.01
N SER A 181 0.01 19.90 2.75
CA SER A 181 0.59 19.92 1.41
C SER A 181 0.09 18.76 0.57
N ILE A 182 0.16 17.53 1.12
CA ILE A 182 -0.37 16.32 0.49
C ILE A 182 -1.87 16.49 0.17
N SER A 183 -2.66 16.95 1.14
CA SER A 183 -4.11 17.12 0.98
C SER A 183 -4.48 18.13 -0.10
N LYS A 184 -3.70 19.20 -0.25
CA LYS A 184 -3.90 20.19 -1.32
C LYS A 184 -3.75 19.54 -2.70
N ILE A 185 -2.73 18.70 -2.87
CA ILE A 185 -2.47 17.98 -4.11
C ILE A 185 -3.61 16.99 -4.38
N LEU A 186 -4.01 16.20 -3.38
CA LEU A 186 -5.07 15.20 -3.51
C LEU A 186 -6.43 15.81 -3.87
N ARG A 187 -6.77 16.97 -3.29
CA ARG A 187 -7.99 17.71 -3.68
C ARG A 187 -7.95 18.13 -5.15
N GLY A 188 -6.79 18.57 -5.64
CA GLY A 188 -6.61 18.90 -7.05
C GLY A 188 -6.79 17.71 -8.01
N MET A 189 -6.71 16.47 -7.50
CA MET A 189 -6.89 15.22 -8.26
C MET A 189 -8.32 14.64 -8.16
N GLY A 190 -9.27 15.30 -7.46
CA GLY A 190 -10.64 14.81 -7.31
C GLY A 190 -10.83 13.86 -6.13
N TYR A 191 -9.96 13.91 -5.12
CA TYR A 191 -10.08 13.04 -3.92
C TYR A 191 -11.41 13.22 -3.19
N GLU A 192 -11.86 14.48 -3.00
CA GLU A 192 -13.07 14.78 -2.20
C GLU A 192 -14.35 14.22 -2.84
N GLU A 193 -14.43 14.27 -4.17
CA GLU A 193 -15.52 13.68 -4.95
C GLU A 193 -15.55 12.17 -4.76
N LYS A 194 -14.41 11.50 -4.98
CA LYS A 194 -14.28 10.06 -4.83
C LYS A 194 -14.53 9.59 -3.39
N ALA A 195 -14.04 10.35 -2.40
CA ALA A 195 -14.28 10.07 -0.98
C ALA A 195 -15.75 10.26 -0.59
N SER A 196 -16.46 11.24 -1.20
CA SER A 196 -17.88 11.46 -1.00
C SER A 196 -18.74 10.32 -1.54
N GLU A 197 -18.29 9.64 -2.59
CA GLU A 197 -18.90 8.41 -3.12
C GLU A 197 -18.59 7.18 -2.25
N GLY A 198 -17.80 7.33 -1.20
CA GLY A 198 -17.36 6.21 -0.36
C GLY A 198 -16.28 5.35 -1.00
N LYS A 199 -15.61 5.84 -2.05
CA LYS A 199 -14.61 5.08 -2.84
C LYS A 199 -13.16 5.51 -2.58
N ALA A 200 -12.90 6.38 -1.61
CA ALA A 200 -11.53 6.72 -1.20
C ALA A 200 -11.42 6.97 0.30
N CYS A 201 -10.22 6.70 0.84
CA CYS A 201 -9.83 7.12 2.18
C CYS A 201 -8.33 7.48 2.23
N PHE A 202 -7.98 8.34 3.19
CA PHE A 202 -6.59 8.64 3.54
C PHE A 202 -6.30 8.08 4.93
N ASN A 203 -5.39 7.10 5.01
CA ASN A 203 -5.10 6.33 6.21
C ASN A 203 -3.70 6.67 6.74
N LEU A 204 -3.63 7.28 7.91
CA LEU A 204 -2.40 7.54 8.63
C LEU A 204 -2.10 6.36 9.54
N ILE A 205 -0.98 5.69 9.29
CA ILE A 205 -0.63 4.42 9.93
C ILE A 205 0.51 4.64 10.92
N GLU A 206 0.39 4.03 12.10
CA GLU A 206 1.45 3.99 13.10
C GLU A 206 2.72 3.35 12.53
N PHE A 207 3.84 4.05 12.65
CA PHE A 207 5.15 3.46 12.43
C PHE A 207 5.52 2.52 13.59
N VAL A 208 6.03 1.34 13.26
CA VAL A 208 6.43 0.29 14.19
C VAL A 208 7.94 0.10 14.11
N PRO A 209 8.73 0.77 14.97
CA PRO A 209 10.19 0.80 14.84
C PRO A 209 10.85 -0.56 14.96
N GLU A 210 10.30 -1.46 15.78
CA GLU A 210 10.86 -2.80 16.02
C GLU A 210 11.00 -3.63 14.74
N ASN A 211 10.17 -3.34 13.75
CA ASN A 211 10.13 -4.05 12.46
C ASN A 211 10.96 -3.36 11.38
N ALA A 212 11.52 -2.18 11.62
CA ALA A 212 12.28 -1.44 10.63
C ALA A 212 13.57 -2.16 10.23
N PHE A 213 14.00 -1.96 8.98
CA PHE A 213 15.25 -2.51 8.46
C PHE A 213 16.47 -1.84 9.10
N ASP A 214 16.48 -0.51 9.08
CA ASP A 214 17.61 0.30 9.52
C ASP A 214 17.58 0.50 11.04
N GLU A 215 18.74 0.41 11.68
CA GLU A 215 18.90 0.61 13.13
C GLU A 215 18.54 2.03 13.58
N ASP A 216 18.78 3.05 12.76
CA ASP A 216 18.43 4.42 13.11
C ASP A 216 16.91 4.59 13.15
N PHE A 217 16.17 3.94 12.26
CA PHE A 217 14.70 3.90 12.33
C PHE A 217 14.21 3.10 13.54
N ARG A 218 14.91 2.04 13.98
CA ARG A 218 14.56 1.28 15.20
C ARG A 218 14.66 2.11 16.48
N ARG A 219 15.43 3.20 16.47
CA ARG A 219 15.57 4.11 17.62
C ARG A 219 14.50 5.19 17.68
N ILE A 220 13.70 5.36 16.63
CA ILE A 220 12.60 6.32 16.58
C ILE A 220 11.46 5.81 17.45
N ARG A 221 10.81 6.70 18.21
CA ARG A 221 9.63 6.34 18.99
C ARG A 221 8.41 6.16 18.08
N ASN A 222 7.50 5.28 18.48
CA ASN A 222 6.19 5.19 17.83
C ASN A 222 5.48 6.54 17.90
N PRO A 223 4.77 6.94 16.84
CA PRO A 223 3.84 8.06 16.93
C PRO A 223 2.68 7.70 17.86
N SER A 224 2.21 8.65 18.66
CA SER A 224 1.02 8.43 19.48
C SER A 224 -0.27 8.45 18.65
N ALA A 225 -1.32 7.80 19.13
CA ALA A 225 -2.63 7.87 18.50
C ALA A 225 -3.17 9.31 18.43
N SER A 226 -2.83 10.17 19.41
CA SER A 226 -3.19 11.59 19.37
C SER A 226 -2.50 12.33 18.23
N LEU A 227 -1.19 12.09 18.01
CA LEU A 227 -0.49 12.69 16.87
C LEU A 227 -1.11 12.27 15.54
N LEU A 228 -1.42 10.98 15.35
CA LEU A 228 -2.08 10.51 14.13
C LEU A 228 -3.44 11.18 13.94
N ARG A 229 -4.21 11.35 15.02
CA ARG A 229 -5.50 12.06 14.98
C ARG A 229 -5.33 13.52 14.59
N ASP A 230 -4.38 14.24 15.19
CA ASP A 230 -4.11 15.65 14.89
C ASP A 230 -3.71 15.83 13.42
N LEU A 231 -2.88 14.93 12.88
CA LEU A 231 -2.50 14.91 11.48
C LEU A 231 -3.71 14.64 10.56
N ALA A 232 -4.55 13.66 10.92
CA ALA A 232 -5.75 13.33 10.15
C ALA A 232 -6.74 14.50 10.11
N LEU A 233 -6.97 15.17 11.25
CA LEU A 233 -7.79 16.39 11.32
C LEU A 233 -7.17 17.53 10.51
N ALA A 234 -5.84 17.74 10.63
CA ALA A 234 -5.14 18.78 9.88
C ALA A 234 -5.14 18.57 8.36
N SER A 235 -5.31 17.32 7.90
CA SER A 235 -5.48 17.01 6.48
C SER A 235 -6.78 17.63 5.92
N GLY A 236 -7.82 17.71 6.74
CA GLY A 236 -9.16 18.15 6.36
C GLY A 236 -9.77 17.34 5.21
N LEU A 237 -9.27 16.12 4.96
CA LEU A 237 -9.77 15.22 3.92
C LEU A 237 -10.96 14.41 4.44
N LYS A 238 -11.98 14.22 3.60
CA LYS A 238 -13.06 13.28 3.89
C LYS A 238 -12.54 11.86 4.03
N ASN A 239 -13.18 11.07 4.90
CA ASN A 239 -12.76 9.69 5.16
C ASN A 239 -11.29 9.53 5.57
N ALA A 240 -10.67 10.57 6.17
CA ALA A 240 -9.39 10.39 6.84
C ALA A 240 -9.52 9.35 7.95
N ARG A 241 -8.51 8.51 8.13
CA ARG A 241 -8.47 7.42 9.13
C ARG A 241 -7.13 7.39 9.81
N ILE A 242 -7.10 6.76 10.98
CA ILE A 242 -5.86 6.37 11.63
C ILE A 242 -5.87 4.87 11.87
N THR A 243 -4.71 4.24 11.74
CA THR A 243 -4.47 2.85 12.11
C THR A 243 -3.36 2.82 13.14
N HIS A 244 -3.68 2.37 14.37
CA HIS A 244 -2.74 2.35 15.49
C HIS A 244 -2.96 1.10 16.34
N ARG A 245 -1.90 0.40 16.74
CA ARG A 245 -1.96 -0.88 17.48
C ARG A 245 -2.80 -0.79 18.77
N GLY A 246 -2.72 0.33 19.48
CA GLY A 246 -3.43 0.51 20.75
C GLY A 246 -4.92 0.83 20.63
N VAL A 247 -5.40 1.29 19.45
CA VAL A 247 -6.79 1.73 19.27
C VAL A 247 -7.49 1.14 18.04
N GLY A 248 -6.76 0.37 17.22
CA GLY A 248 -7.29 -0.20 15.97
C GLY A 248 -7.42 0.84 14.85
N ILE A 249 -8.38 0.64 13.96
CA ILE A 249 -8.69 1.56 12.85
C ILE A 249 -9.81 2.50 13.31
N LEU A 250 -9.53 3.79 13.38
CA LEU A 250 -10.48 4.82 13.79
C LEU A 250 -10.64 5.88 12.71
N LYS A 251 -11.88 6.35 12.51
CA LYS A 251 -12.10 7.66 11.90
C LYS A 251 -11.81 8.72 12.98
N PRO A 252 -11.04 9.79 12.70
CA PRO A 252 -11.00 10.92 13.60
C PRO A 252 -12.43 11.44 13.73
N VAL A 253 -12.89 11.58 14.97
CA VAL A 253 -14.18 12.19 15.24
C VAL A 253 -14.01 13.69 15.07
N ASP A 254 -14.89 14.31 14.29
CA ASP A 254 -14.98 15.77 14.14
C ASP A 254 -15.19 16.45 15.49
#